data_eea6202130ea99d7684a94fdf95882d2
#
_entry.id   eea6202130ea99d7684a94fdf95882d2
#
_cell.length_a   1.000
_cell.length_b   1.000
_cell.length_c   1.000
_cell.angle_alpha   90.00
_cell.angle_beta   90.00
_cell.angle_gamma   90.00
#
_symmetry.space_group_name_H-M   'P 1'
#
loop_
_entity.id
_entity.type
_entity.pdbx_description
1 polymer ?
#
loop_
_entity_poly.entity_id
_entity_poly.type
_entity_poly.pdbx_seq_one_letter_code
_entity_poly.pdbx_strand_id
1 'polypeptide(L)'
;MRLLRALALLGVVVAAACGYPDPNPPNGPVAGVTTTTPTPAPGADDFNNGAGLKAVVFPDGLQVRDVKVGDGQAVKKNDQITVHYTGWLSDGTKFDSSRDRNQPFDLTIGQSQVIPGWDEGVPGMKVGGLRRLTIPSALGYGPQGAPQGCGVSSGQPCTIPPNATLVFLIEVTADKGAAPSPSPSPSPS
;
A
#
# COMPACT_ATOMS: atom_id res chain seq x y z
N MET A 1 -13.54 75.02 3.61
CA MET A 1 -13.90 75.64 2.29
C MET A 1 -13.59 74.69 1.19
N ARG A 2 -14.62 74.48 0.36
CA ARG A 2 -14.65 73.89 -1.00
C ARG A 2 -14.46 72.33 -1.17
N LEU A 3 -15.65 71.78 -1.36
CA LEU A 3 -15.97 70.53 -2.11
C LEU A 3 -15.29 70.48 -3.48
N LEU A 4 -14.89 69.31 -3.93
CA LEU A 4 -15.05 68.93 -5.34
C LEU A 4 -15.40 67.47 -5.41
N ARG A 5 -16.56 67.23 -5.97
CA ARG A 5 -17.07 65.91 -6.41
C ARG A 5 -16.40 65.55 -7.70
N ALA A 6 -15.98 64.27 -7.85
CA ALA A 6 -15.65 63.72 -9.15
C ALA A 6 -16.44 62.40 -9.36
N LEU A 7 -17.27 62.44 -10.35
CA LEU A 7 -18.11 61.36 -10.88
C LEU A 7 -17.17 60.29 -11.51
N ALA A 8 -17.32 59.02 -11.14
CA ALA A 8 -16.71 57.91 -11.87
C ALA A 8 -17.78 57.23 -12.71
N LEU A 9 -17.57 57.25 -14.01
CA LEU A 9 -18.38 56.57 -15.04
C LEU A 9 -18.17 55.06 -14.99
N LEU A 10 -19.29 54.35 -14.90
CA LEU A 10 -19.40 52.90 -15.03
C LEU A 10 -19.26 52.55 -16.50
N GLY A 11 -18.16 51.95 -16.90
CA GLY A 11 -17.99 51.32 -18.22
C GLY A 11 -18.36 49.87 -18.18
N VAL A 12 -19.54 49.51 -18.67
CA VAL A 12 -19.94 48.12 -18.91
C VAL A 12 -19.32 47.69 -20.23
N VAL A 13 -18.30 46.83 -20.18
CA VAL A 13 -17.79 46.12 -21.37
C VAL A 13 -18.57 44.83 -21.51
N VAL A 14 -19.51 44.78 -22.46
CA VAL A 14 -20.15 43.56 -22.91
C VAL A 14 -19.22 42.90 -23.91
N ALA A 15 -18.48 41.86 -23.48
CA ALA A 15 -17.77 40.98 -24.39
C ALA A 15 -18.74 39.98 -24.95
N ALA A 16 -19.15 40.16 -26.18
CA ALA A 16 -19.86 39.13 -26.96
C ALA A 16 -18.91 37.99 -27.28
N ALA A 17 -19.00 36.89 -26.52
CA ALA A 17 -18.33 35.63 -26.83
C ALA A 17 -19.07 34.98 -28.01
N CYS A 18 -18.52 35.06 -29.24
CA CYS A 18 -18.93 34.21 -30.34
C CYS A 18 -18.59 32.77 -29.98
N GLY A 19 -19.61 31.99 -29.67
CA GLY A 19 -19.50 30.55 -29.47
C GLY A 19 -19.12 29.84 -30.75
N TYR A 20 -17.87 29.37 -30.80
CA TYR A 20 -17.48 28.37 -31.79
C TYR A 20 -17.94 27.02 -31.23
N PRO A 21 -18.74 26.23 -32.00
CA PRO A 21 -19.07 24.89 -31.55
C PRO A 21 -17.80 24.04 -31.62
N ASP A 22 -17.33 23.57 -30.46
CA ASP A 22 -16.23 22.62 -30.36
C ASP A 22 -16.68 21.29 -30.97
N PRO A 23 -16.05 20.78 -32.03
CA PRO A 23 -16.46 19.53 -32.68
C PRO A 23 -16.17 18.29 -31.86
N ASN A 24 -15.57 18.44 -30.66
CA ASN A 24 -15.31 17.33 -29.74
C ASN A 24 -15.68 17.76 -28.32
N PRO A 25 -16.95 17.64 -27.91
CA PRO A 25 -17.34 17.98 -26.54
C PRO A 25 -16.49 17.09 -25.60
N PRO A 26 -15.90 17.65 -24.52
CA PRO A 26 -15.26 16.85 -23.49
C PRO A 26 -16.30 15.84 -23.00
N ASN A 27 -15.93 14.56 -23.06
CA ASN A 27 -16.76 13.45 -22.59
C ASN A 27 -17.52 13.90 -21.35
N GLY A 28 -18.85 13.80 -21.41
CA GLY A 28 -19.71 14.19 -20.31
C GLY A 28 -19.27 13.54 -19.00
N PRO A 29 -19.74 14.03 -17.85
CA PRO A 29 -19.27 13.56 -16.56
C PRO A 29 -19.37 12.04 -16.54
N VAL A 30 -18.21 11.37 -16.54
CA VAL A 30 -18.09 9.93 -16.28
C VAL A 30 -18.74 9.72 -14.92
N ALA A 31 -19.95 9.16 -14.93
CA ALA A 31 -20.68 8.89 -13.71
C ALA A 31 -19.78 8.09 -12.78
N GLY A 32 -19.35 8.74 -11.68
CA GLY A 32 -19.01 8.11 -10.42
C GLY A 32 -18.02 6.96 -10.46
N VAL A 33 -16.77 7.19 -10.84
CA VAL A 33 -15.69 6.50 -10.13
C VAL A 33 -15.53 7.24 -8.81
N THR A 34 -16.35 6.91 -7.84
CA THR A 34 -16.05 7.21 -6.46
C THR A 34 -14.82 6.37 -6.12
N THR A 35 -13.63 6.95 -6.20
CA THR A 35 -12.47 6.44 -5.49
C THR A 35 -12.78 6.58 -4.00
N THR A 36 -13.58 5.68 -3.47
CA THR A 36 -13.69 5.49 -2.04
C THR A 36 -12.35 4.93 -1.61
N THR A 37 -11.47 5.81 -1.10
CA THR A 37 -10.34 5.35 -0.31
C THR A 37 -10.93 4.40 0.73
N PRO A 38 -10.59 3.10 0.72
CA PRO A 38 -11.19 2.16 1.66
C PRO A 38 -10.89 2.65 3.08
N THR A 39 -11.94 2.79 3.89
CA THR A 39 -11.77 3.08 5.32
C THR A 39 -10.87 2.01 5.92
N PRO A 40 -9.76 2.37 6.58
CA PRO A 40 -8.84 1.41 7.16
C PRO A 40 -9.57 0.43 8.09
N ALA A 41 -9.20 -0.84 8.05
CA ALA A 41 -9.73 -1.82 8.99
C ALA A 41 -9.42 -1.35 10.45
N PRO A 42 -10.39 -1.40 11.37
CA PRO A 42 -10.16 -1.02 12.75
C PRO A 42 -8.95 -1.74 13.35
N GLY A 43 -8.04 -0.99 13.97
CA GLY A 43 -6.83 -1.52 14.60
C GLY A 43 -5.73 -1.97 13.63
N ALA A 44 -5.78 -1.59 12.35
CA ALA A 44 -4.76 -1.96 11.36
C ALA A 44 -3.36 -1.35 11.67
N ASP A 45 -3.28 -0.40 12.58
CA ASP A 45 -2.04 0.20 13.10
C ASP A 45 -1.76 -0.15 14.57
N ASP A 46 -2.47 -1.11 15.15
CA ASP A 46 -2.26 -1.57 16.53
C ASP A 46 -1.38 -2.82 16.53
N PHE A 47 -0.17 -2.70 17.10
CA PHE A 47 0.77 -3.80 17.26
C PHE A 47 0.15 -5.04 17.92
N ASN A 48 -0.76 -4.88 18.88
CA ASN A 48 -1.38 -5.98 19.60
C ASN A 48 -2.56 -6.61 18.87
N ASN A 49 -3.04 -5.99 17.79
CA ASN A 49 -4.19 -6.52 17.07
C ASN A 49 -3.89 -7.91 16.49
N GLY A 50 -4.71 -8.85 16.85
CA GLY A 50 -4.57 -10.26 16.46
C GLY A 50 -3.48 -11.04 17.22
N ALA A 51 -2.74 -10.45 18.17
CA ALA A 51 -1.69 -11.14 18.91
C ALA A 51 -2.20 -12.36 19.68
N GLY A 52 -3.41 -12.27 20.25
CA GLY A 52 -4.06 -13.35 21.01
C GLY A 52 -4.81 -14.37 20.16
N LEU A 53 -4.92 -14.19 18.85
CA LEU A 53 -5.60 -15.14 17.98
C LEU A 53 -4.76 -16.40 17.76
N LYS A 54 -5.43 -17.53 17.50
CA LYS A 54 -4.76 -18.78 17.14
C LYS A 54 -3.99 -18.60 15.83
N ALA A 55 -2.70 -18.91 15.86
CA ALA A 55 -1.86 -18.88 14.67
C ALA A 55 -1.94 -20.20 13.88
N VAL A 56 -1.88 -20.10 12.57
CA VAL A 56 -1.36 -21.15 11.71
C VAL A 56 0.16 -20.98 11.69
N VAL A 57 0.89 -22.03 12.07
CA VAL A 57 2.35 -22.01 12.15
C VAL A 57 2.89 -22.90 11.04
N PHE A 58 3.76 -22.34 10.21
CA PHE A 58 4.43 -23.03 9.12
C PHE A 58 5.73 -23.69 9.60
N PRO A 59 6.26 -24.69 8.89
CA PRO A 59 7.46 -25.43 9.31
C PRO A 59 8.72 -24.56 9.48
N ASP A 60 8.81 -23.46 8.73
CA ASP A 60 9.89 -22.47 8.77
C ASP A 60 9.74 -21.40 9.87
N GLY A 61 8.67 -21.52 10.66
CA GLY A 61 8.39 -20.65 11.80
C GLY A 61 7.52 -19.43 11.47
N LEU A 62 7.09 -19.24 10.21
CA LEU A 62 6.12 -18.21 9.87
C LEU A 62 4.82 -18.46 10.63
N GLN A 63 4.28 -17.41 11.27
CA GLN A 63 2.99 -17.48 11.94
C GLN A 63 2.01 -16.53 11.24
N VAL A 64 0.85 -17.08 10.93
CA VAL A 64 -0.23 -16.38 10.22
C VAL A 64 -1.47 -16.35 11.09
N ARG A 65 -2.08 -15.17 11.25
CA ARG A 65 -3.33 -14.97 11.98
C ARG A 65 -4.26 -14.07 11.18
N ASP A 66 -5.42 -14.55 10.81
CA ASP A 66 -6.46 -13.73 10.20
C ASP A 66 -7.17 -12.93 11.30
N VAL A 67 -6.93 -11.62 11.33
CA VAL A 67 -7.60 -10.68 12.25
C VAL A 67 -9.01 -10.40 11.75
N LYS A 68 -9.14 -10.22 10.45
CA LYS A 68 -10.41 -10.08 9.75
C LYS A 68 -10.31 -10.85 8.44
N VAL A 69 -11.28 -11.72 8.19
CA VAL A 69 -11.42 -12.36 6.89
C VAL A 69 -12.17 -11.40 5.97
N GLY A 70 -11.59 -11.08 4.80
CA GLY A 70 -12.26 -10.29 3.78
C GLY A 70 -13.37 -11.08 3.09
N ASP A 71 -14.18 -10.39 2.32
CA ASP A 71 -15.31 -10.92 1.54
C ASP A 71 -15.03 -10.95 0.03
N GLY A 72 -13.94 -10.29 -0.40
CA GLY A 72 -13.54 -10.25 -1.80
C GLY A 72 -12.81 -11.49 -2.29
N GLN A 73 -12.19 -11.37 -3.47
CA GLN A 73 -11.41 -12.45 -4.10
C GLN A 73 -10.23 -12.85 -3.23
N ALA A 74 -9.89 -14.13 -3.25
CA ALA A 74 -8.71 -14.65 -2.56
C ALA A 74 -7.46 -14.48 -3.42
N VAL A 75 -6.43 -13.87 -2.83
CA VAL A 75 -5.11 -13.64 -3.42
C VAL A 75 -4.42 -14.97 -3.73
N LYS A 76 -3.90 -15.08 -4.93
CA LYS A 76 -3.14 -16.23 -5.42
C LYS A 76 -1.69 -15.81 -5.72
N LYS A 77 -0.83 -16.78 -5.88
CA LYS A 77 0.52 -16.55 -6.39
C LYS A 77 0.45 -15.92 -7.79
N ASN A 78 1.30 -14.94 -8.04
CA ASN A 78 1.39 -14.10 -9.24
C ASN A 78 0.26 -13.07 -9.39
N ASP A 79 -0.64 -12.92 -8.43
CA ASP A 79 -1.60 -11.83 -8.46
C ASP A 79 -0.91 -10.51 -8.14
N GLN A 80 -1.30 -9.46 -8.87
CA GLN A 80 -0.95 -8.09 -8.57
C GLN A 80 -1.97 -7.53 -7.59
N ILE A 81 -1.50 -7.16 -6.40
CA ILE A 81 -2.36 -6.69 -5.31
C ILE A 81 -1.95 -5.31 -4.85
N THR A 82 -2.91 -4.62 -4.24
CA THR A 82 -2.69 -3.38 -3.52
C THR A 82 -2.95 -3.62 -2.04
N VAL A 83 -2.03 -3.20 -1.19
CA VAL A 83 -2.13 -3.41 0.27
C VAL A 83 -1.87 -2.13 1.03
N HIS A 84 -2.45 -2.04 2.23
CA HIS A 84 -1.90 -1.25 3.31
C HIS A 84 -1.24 -2.15 4.32
N TYR A 85 -0.14 -1.68 4.91
CA TYR A 85 0.56 -2.43 5.94
C TYR A 85 1.18 -1.52 6.99
N THR A 86 1.42 -2.08 8.15
CA THR A 86 2.30 -1.54 9.18
C THR A 86 3.20 -2.65 9.69
N GLY A 87 4.49 -2.34 9.83
CA GLY A 87 5.53 -3.25 10.25
C GLY A 87 6.20 -2.82 11.55
N TRP A 88 6.39 -3.79 12.46
CA TRP A 88 7.05 -3.62 13.74
C TRP A 88 8.13 -4.68 13.96
N LEU A 89 9.10 -4.34 14.77
CA LEU A 89 9.96 -5.32 15.44
C LEU A 89 9.15 -6.08 16.51
N SER A 90 9.67 -7.18 16.99
CA SER A 90 9.00 -8.01 18.01
C SER A 90 8.78 -7.31 19.35
N ASP A 91 9.52 -6.25 19.63
CA ASP A 91 9.37 -5.40 20.84
C ASP A 91 8.29 -4.32 20.68
N GLY A 92 7.63 -4.24 19.52
CA GLY A 92 6.60 -3.25 19.22
C GLY A 92 7.12 -1.95 18.58
N THR A 93 8.44 -1.83 18.34
CA THR A 93 9.01 -0.69 17.63
C THR A 93 8.56 -0.68 16.19
N LYS A 94 7.76 0.30 15.78
CA LYS A 94 7.31 0.49 14.40
C LYS A 94 8.49 0.94 13.54
N PHE A 95 8.74 0.25 12.43
CA PHE A 95 9.82 0.60 11.51
C PHE A 95 9.31 1.09 10.14
N ASP A 96 8.11 0.70 9.72
CA ASP A 96 7.55 1.13 8.45
C ASP A 96 6.03 1.05 8.44
N SER A 97 5.37 1.97 7.71
CA SER A 97 3.93 1.96 7.50
C SER A 97 3.57 2.66 6.20
N SER A 98 2.81 1.99 5.34
CA SER A 98 2.19 2.59 4.16
C SER A 98 1.10 3.59 4.54
N ARG A 99 0.51 3.43 5.73
CA ARG A 99 -0.56 4.29 6.26
C ARG A 99 0.01 5.63 6.72
N ASP A 100 1.18 5.64 7.39
CA ASP A 100 1.85 6.86 7.82
C ASP A 100 2.21 7.75 6.60
N ARG A 101 2.49 7.11 5.46
CA ARG A 101 2.75 7.80 4.19
C ARG A 101 1.48 8.12 3.39
N ASN A 102 0.32 7.64 3.84
CA ASN A 102 -0.94 7.69 3.10
C ASN A 102 -0.81 7.21 1.65
N GLN A 103 0.01 6.19 1.44
CA GLN A 103 0.32 5.63 0.13
C GLN A 103 0.20 4.10 0.17
N PRO A 104 -0.82 3.52 -0.49
CA PRO A 104 -0.93 2.08 -0.66
C PRO A 104 0.30 1.52 -1.37
N PHE A 105 0.60 0.27 -1.14
CA PHE A 105 1.72 -0.43 -1.75
C PHE A 105 1.22 -1.48 -2.75
N ASP A 106 1.63 -1.32 -4.00
CA ASP A 106 1.34 -2.26 -5.09
C ASP A 106 2.48 -3.26 -5.22
N LEU A 107 2.15 -4.55 -5.30
CA LEU A 107 3.15 -5.62 -5.48
C LEU A 107 2.53 -6.81 -6.21
N THR A 108 3.41 -7.66 -6.77
CA THR A 108 3.03 -8.96 -7.32
C THR A 108 3.54 -10.07 -6.39
N ILE A 109 2.64 -10.89 -5.88
CA ILE A 109 2.94 -11.96 -4.93
C ILE A 109 3.71 -13.10 -5.63
N GLY A 110 4.77 -13.60 -4.97
CA GLY A 110 5.55 -14.73 -5.45
C GLY A 110 6.59 -14.38 -6.52
N GLN A 111 6.92 -13.08 -6.67
CA GLN A 111 7.94 -12.58 -7.59
C GLN A 111 9.18 -12.04 -6.87
N SER A 112 9.35 -12.38 -5.60
CA SER A 112 10.47 -11.91 -4.77
C SER A 112 10.63 -10.38 -4.73
N GLN A 113 9.52 -9.65 -4.89
CA GLN A 113 9.48 -8.19 -4.75
C GLN A 113 9.44 -7.77 -3.28
N VAL A 114 9.12 -8.69 -2.40
CA VAL A 114 9.02 -8.54 -0.95
C VAL A 114 9.79 -9.65 -0.25
N ILE A 115 9.91 -9.55 1.07
CA ILE A 115 10.54 -10.60 1.89
C ILE A 115 9.77 -11.92 1.76
N PRO A 116 10.46 -13.08 1.84
CA PRO A 116 9.83 -14.41 1.66
C PRO A 116 8.60 -14.63 2.52
N GLY A 117 8.59 -14.13 3.76
CA GLY A 117 7.44 -14.28 4.66
C GLY A 117 6.15 -13.60 4.16
N TRP A 118 6.23 -12.62 3.26
CA TRP A 118 5.07 -12.06 2.59
C TRP A 118 4.62 -12.95 1.42
N ASP A 119 5.56 -13.38 0.58
CA ASP A 119 5.27 -14.25 -0.56
C ASP A 119 4.61 -15.57 -0.12
N GLU A 120 4.89 -16.01 1.11
CA GLU A 120 4.29 -17.20 1.71
C GLU A 120 3.03 -16.89 2.53
N GLY A 121 3.03 -15.80 3.28
CA GLY A 121 1.99 -15.48 4.26
C GLY A 121 0.78 -14.75 3.71
N VAL A 122 0.89 -14.04 2.56
CA VAL A 122 -0.21 -13.26 1.98
C VAL A 122 -1.15 -14.10 1.11
N PRO A 123 -0.70 -15.10 0.35
CA PRO A 123 -1.62 -15.96 -0.41
C PRO A 123 -2.75 -16.52 0.46
N GLY A 124 -3.95 -16.59 -0.13
CA GLY A 124 -5.16 -17.01 0.56
C GLY A 124 -5.88 -15.91 1.36
N MET A 125 -5.26 -14.73 1.55
CA MET A 125 -6.01 -13.56 2.03
C MET A 125 -7.10 -13.18 1.04
N LYS A 126 -8.23 -12.69 1.56
CA LYS A 126 -9.26 -12.11 0.71
C LYS A 126 -9.18 -10.59 0.73
N VAL A 127 -9.54 -9.96 -0.38
CA VAL A 127 -9.68 -8.50 -0.45
C VAL A 127 -10.63 -8.03 0.65
N GLY A 128 -10.27 -6.94 1.35
CA GLY A 128 -10.95 -6.44 2.55
C GLY A 128 -10.55 -7.15 3.84
N GLY A 129 -9.64 -8.14 3.77
CA GLY A 129 -9.11 -8.87 4.92
C GLY A 129 -7.93 -8.16 5.57
N LEU A 130 -7.75 -8.40 6.87
CA LEU A 130 -6.61 -7.96 7.67
C LEU A 130 -5.94 -9.18 8.28
N ARG A 131 -4.65 -9.35 8.04
CA ARG A 131 -3.83 -10.47 8.51
C ARG A 131 -2.62 -10.00 9.28
N ARG A 132 -2.34 -10.67 10.38
CA ARG A 132 -1.10 -10.53 11.14
C ARG A 132 -0.12 -11.61 10.74
N LEU A 133 1.07 -11.22 10.32
CA LEU A 133 2.21 -12.10 10.09
C LEU A 133 3.24 -11.89 11.18
N THR A 134 3.77 -12.99 11.75
CA THR A 134 4.99 -12.95 12.56
C THR A 134 6.05 -13.73 11.80
N ILE A 135 7.08 -13.03 11.35
CA ILE A 135 8.03 -13.48 10.34
C ILE A 135 9.40 -13.64 11.01
N PRO A 136 9.93 -14.87 11.12
CA PRO A 136 11.28 -15.08 11.62
C PRO A 136 12.31 -14.44 10.67
N SER A 137 13.48 -14.13 11.19
CA SER A 137 14.51 -13.40 10.43
C SER A 137 14.91 -14.09 9.12
N ALA A 138 14.89 -15.42 9.07
CA ALA A 138 15.22 -16.19 7.85
C ALA A 138 14.27 -15.91 6.67
N LEU A 139 13.02 -15.56 6.97
CA LEU A 139 12.01 -15.17 5.99
C LEU A 139 11.86 -13.64 5.88
N GLY A 140 12.69 -12.89 6.60
CA GLY A 140 12.75 -11.43 6.60
C GLY A 140 14.06 -10.90 6.04
N TYR A 141 14.77 -10.11 6.84
CA TYR A 141 16.04 -9.47 6.44
C TYR A 141 17.29 -10.22 6.91
N GLY A 142 17.12 -11.40 7.51
CA GLY A 142 18.20 -12.30 7.87
C GLY A 142 19.22 -11.73 8.85
N PRO A 143 20.48 -12.27 8.80
CA PRO A 143 21.56 -11.83 9.67
C PRO A 143 22.13 -10.46 9.27
N GLN A 144 21.72 -9.89 8.13
CA GLN A 144 22.23 -8.60 7.66
C GLN A 144 21.40 -7.42 8.17
N GLY A 145 20.13 -7.62 8.53
CA GLY A 145 19.21 -6.54 8.88
C GLY A 145 18.88 -5.59 7.73
N ALA A 146 18.35 -4.40 8.03
CA ALA A 146 18.08 -3.38 7.03
C ALA A 146 18.42 -1.96 7.56
N PRO A 147 19.08 -1.10 6.75
CA PRO A 147 19.66 -1.42 5.43
C PRO A 147 20.70 -2.54 5.51
N GLN A 148 20.91 -3.25 4.41
CA GLN A 148 21.82 -4.40 4.40
C GLN A 148 23.23 -4.01 4.89
N GLY A 149 23.77 -4.79 5.79
CA GLY A 149 25.10 -4.54 6.36
C GLY A 149 25.14 -3.46 7.45
N CYS A 150 23.96 -3.00 7.94
CA CYS A 150 23.91 -2.13 9.11
C CYS A 150 24.40 -2.84 10.39
N GLY A 151 24.75 -2.08 11.43
CA GLY A 151 25.12 -2.61 12.74
C GLY A 151 26.51 -2.24 13.19
N VAL A 152 26.99 -2.91 14.26
CA VAL A 152 28.21 -2.55 14.99
C VAL A 152 29.46 -2.52 14.09
N SER A 153 29.53 -3.45 13.13
CA SER A 153 30.68 -3.57 12.24
C SER A 153 30.79 -2.46 11.18
N SER A 154 29.65 -1.87 10.80
CA SER A 154 29.58 -0.81 9.78
C SER A 154 29.48 0.59 10.37
N GLY A 155 29.12 0.71 11.66
CA GLY A 155 28.76 1.98 12.29
C GLY A 155 27.47 2.61 11.76
N GLN A 156 26.74 1.92 10.86
CA GLN A 156 25.48 2.38 10.29
C GLN A 156 24.31 1.98 11.20
N PRO A 157 23.40 2.91 11.53
CA PRO A 157 22.22 2.56 12.31
C PRO A 157 21.32 1.59 11.53
N CYS A 158 20.78 0.58 12.23
CA CYS A 158 19.81 -0.35 11.68
C CYS A 158 18.40 0.13 11.97
N THR A 159 17.59 0.24 10.93
CA THR A 159 16.13 0.35 11.09
C THR A 159 15.53 -1.01 11.50
N ILE A 160 16.07 -2.09 10.92
CA ILE A 160 15.76 -3.47 11.28
C ILE A 160 17.07 -4.15 11.69
N PRO A 161 17.24 -4.53 12.96
CA PRO A 161 18.45 -5.19 13.44
C PRO A 161 18.71 -6.53 12.75
N PRO A 162 19.97 -7.00 12.72
CA PRO A 162 20.28 -8.38 12.36
C PRO A 162 19.47 -9.40 13.16
N ASN A 163 19.01 -10.45 12.50
CA ASN A 163 18.22 -11.55 13.09
C ASN A 163 16.90 -11.11 13.74
N ALA A 164 16.35 -9.96 13.37
CA ALA A 164 15.09 -9.48 13.91
C ALA A 164 13.91 -10.33 13.44
N THR A 165 13.03 -10.68 14.37
CA THR A 165 11.67 -11.16 14.07
C THR A 165 10.79 -9.95 13.79
N LEU A 166 10.01 -10.04 12.72
CA LEU A 166 9.16 -8.96 12.25
C LEU A 166 7.69 -9.29 12.50
N VAL A 167 6.90 -8.28 12.77
CA VAL A 167 5.45 -8.36 12.87
C VAL A 167 4.85 -7.40 11.86
N PHE A 168 3.94 -7.90 11.03
CA PHE A 168 3.20 -7.07 10.09
C PHE A 168 1.70 -7.23 10.30
N LEU A 169 0.97 -6.15 10.18
CA LEU A 169 -0.46 -6.15 9.86
C LEU A 169 -0.63 -5.71 8.42
N ILE A 170 -1.26 -6.56 7.61
CA ILE A 170 -1.43 -6.38 6.17
C ILE A 170 -2.92 -6.41 5.87
N GLU A 171 -3.41 -5.37 5.21
CA GLU A 171 -4.77 -5.29 4.67
C GLU A 171 -4.70 -5.31 3.15
N VAL A 172 -5.35 -6.27 2.52
CA VAL A 172 -5.48 -6.31 1.06
C VAL A 172 -6.66 -5.43 0.66
N THR A 173 -6.38 -4.35 -0.06
CA THR A 173 -7.41 -3.38 -0.49
C THR A 173 -7.89 -3.64 -1.91
N ALA A 174 -7.06 -4.22 -2.77
CA ALA A 174 -7.42 -4.62 -4.12
C ALA A 174 -6.61 -5.82 -4.59
N ASP A 175 -7.21 -6.59 -5.50
CA ASP A 175 -6.57 -7.67 -6.25
C ASP A 175 -6.90 -7.45 -7.73
N LYS A 176 -5.87 -7.22 -8.53
CA LYS A 176 -5.94 -6.96 -9.97
C LYS A 176 -5.83 -8.24 -10.81
N GLY A 177 -5.71 -9.40 -10.14
CA GLY A 177 -5.49 -10.70 -10.77
C GLY A 177 -4.03 -10.92 -11.18
N ALA A 178 -3.80 -12.01 -11.91
CA ALA A 178 -2.45 -12.39 -12.33
C ALA A 178 -1.80 -11.29 -13.18
N ALA A 179 -0.56 -10.94 -12.83
CA ALA A 179 0.24 -10.03 -13.62
C ALA A 179 0.39 -10.56 -15.05
N PRO A 180 0.35 -9.70 -16.08
CA PRO A 180 0.56 -10.14 -17.45
C PRO A 180 1.91 -10.85 -17.56
N SER A 181 1.89 -12.07 -18.11
CA SER A 181 3.12 -12.83 -18.36
C SER A 181 4.05 -12.01 -19.26
N PRO A 182 5.36 -11.93 -18.97
CA PRO A 182 6.27 -11.22 -19.87
C PRO A 182 6.17 -11.85 -21.26
N SER A 183 5.90 -11.01 -22.26
CA SER A 183 5.87 -11.44 -23.66
C SER A 183 7.21 -12.06 -24.00
N PRO A 184 7.26 -13.24 -24.65
CA PRO A 184 8.53 -13.84 -25.04
C PRO A 184 9.29 -12.84 -25.92
N SER A 185 10.53 -12.52 -25.55
CA SER A 185 11.43 -11.73 -26.38
C SER A 185 11.53 -12.37 -27.77
N PRO A 186 11.42 -11.62 -28.85
CA PRO A 186 11.64 -12.19 -30.19
C PRO A 186 13.06 -12.74 -30.23
N SER A 187 13.17 -14.04 -30.58
CA SER A 187 14.47 -14.67 -30.81
C SER A 187 15.20 -13.92 -31.92
N PRO A 188 16.47 -13.58 -31.76
CA PRO A 188 17.25 -12.99 -32.83
C PRO A 188 17.37 -14.01 -33.98
N SER A 189 16.98 -13.58 -35.20
CA SER A 189 17.12 -14.32 -36.46
C SER A 189 18.57 -14.33 -36.92
#